data_3308a2707dce02ba58040062ca7a669a
#
_entry.id   3308a2707dce02ba58040062ca7a669a
#
_cell.length_a   1.000
_cell.length_b   1.000
_cell.length_c   1.000
_cell.angle_alpha   90.00
_cell.angle_beta   90.00
_cell.angle_gamma   90.00
#
_symmetry.space_group_name_H-M   'P 1'
#
loop_
_entity.id
_entity.type
_entity.pdbx_description
1 polymer ?
#
loop_
_entity_poly.entity_id
_entity_poly.type
_entity_poly.pdbx_seq_one_letter_code
_entity_poly.pdbx_strand_id
1 'polypeptide(L)'
;NAAVDVWMADAVGDYSDSATGLFLRGIQVSGADGLVSFTSIYPGWYPARTNHVHIKVHIGGTVSTTYSGGHVSHTGNLFFPEDISLAVAKVDAYTKNTATRITLTQDMVYSSQNGAGSIMTLTPKSAGDPSHGYTASMTVGVDPTATPTLIGVAGTVT
;
A
#
# COMPACT_ATOMS: atom_id res chain seq x y z
N ASN A 1 3.53 20.48 0.79
CA ASN A 1 2.33 19.77 1.28
C ASN A 1 1.80 18.87 0.18
N ALA A 2 1.99 17.55 0.31
CA ALA A 2 1.43 16.54 -0.56
C ALA A 2 0.35 15.76 0.20
N ALA A 3 -0.76 15.43 -0.43
CA ALA A 3 -1.74 14.51 0.15
C ALA A 3 -1.42 13.09 -0.30
N VAL A 4 -1.16 12.21 0.65
CA VAL A 4 -0.82 10.81 0.40
C VAL A 4 -2.03 9.96 0.74
N ASP A 5 -2.58 9.29 -0.27
CA ASP A 5 -3.71 8.36 -0.18
C ASP A 5 -3.15 6.93 -0.26
N VAL A 6 -3.45 6.11 0.73
CA VAL A 6 -3.05 4.71 0.79
C VAL A 6 -4.26 3.81 0.97
N TRP A 7 -4.25 2.64 0.33
CA TRP A 7 -5.24 1.60 0.54
C TRP A 7 -4.65 0.22 0.31
N MET A 8 -5.23 -0.78 0.93
CA MET A 8 -4.73 -2.14 0.89
C MET A 8 -5.82 -3.17 1.17
N ALA A 9 -5.56 -4.41 0.82
CA ALA A 9 -6.40 -5.53 1.19
C ALA A 9 -6.27 -5.87 2.69
N ASP A 10 -7.31 -6.45 3.24
CA ASP A 10 -7.27 -7.04 4.58
C ASP A 10 -6.45 -8.35 4.61
N ALA A 11 -6.42 -9.02 5.78
CA ALA A 11 -5.62 -10.24 5.97
C ALA A 11 -6.02 -11.39 5.03
N VAL A 12 -7.27 -11.43 4.58
CA VAL A 12 -7.79 -12.48 3.68
C VAL A 12 -7.85 -12.07 2.21
N GLY A 13 -7.39 -10.85 1.90
CA GLY A 13 -7.25 -10.38 0.52
C GLY A 13 -8.42 -9.52 0.03
N ASP A 14 -9.35 -9.14 0.90
CA ASP A 14 -10.52 -8.35 0.54
C ASP A 14 -10.24 -6.85 0.65
N TYR A 15 -10.80 -6.08 -0.27
CA TYR A 15 -10.80 -4.61 -0.24
C TYR A 15 -12.11 -4.06 0.30
N SER A 16 -12.03 -2.88 0.93
CA SER A 16 -13.23 -2.14 1.30
C SER A 16 -14.02 -1.73 0.05
N ASP A 17 -15.33 -1.95 0.11
CA ASP A 17 -16.29 -1.52 -0.89
C ASP A 17 -17.58 -1.00 -0.23
N SER A 18 -18.56 -0.62 -1.04
CA SER A 18 -19.84 -0.13 -0.53
C SER A 18 -20.67 -1.19 0.21
N ALA A 19 -20.40 -2.48 0.00
CA ALA A 19 -21.11 -3.58 0.62
C ALA A 19 -20.47 -4.02 1.95
N THR A 20 -19.13 -4.02 2.01
CA THR A 20 -18.36 -4.49 3.18
C THR A 20 -17.99 -3.38 4.16
N GLY A 21 -18.24 -2.12 3.82
CA GLY A 21 -17.89 -0.96 4.62
C GLY A 21 -16.51 -0.40 4.28
N LEU A 22 -16.16 0.74 4.91
CA LEU A 22 -14.91 1.45 4.66
C LEU A 22 -13.85 1.00 5.66
N PHE A 23 -12.77 0.38 5.18
CA PHE A 23 -11.62 -0.02 5.97
C PHE A 23 -10.32 0.06 5.16
N LEU A 24 -9.18 0.14 5.83
CA LEU A 24 -7.83 0.06 5.28
C LEU A 24 -7.57 1.01 4.09
N ARG A 25 -8.19 2.19 4.14
CA ARG A 25 -7.91 3.31 3.26
C ARG A 25 -7.87 4.60 4.05
N GLY A 26 -6.90 5.45 3.75
CA GLY A 26 -6.78 6.75 4.39
C GLY A 26 -5.92 7.71 3.60
N ILE A 27 -6.15 9.00 3.83
CA ILE A 27 -5.37 10.08 3.23
C ILE A 27 -4.82 10.97 4.34
N GLN A 28 -3.55 11.38 4.20
CA GLN A 28 -2.90 12.35 5.08
C GLN A 28 -2.14 13.39 4.27
N VAL A 29 -2.11 14.61 4.78
CA VAL A 29 -1.29 15.67 4.20
C VAL A 29 0.07 15.67 4.88
N SER A 30 1.15 15.64 4.10
CA SER A 30 2.50 15.70 4.63
C SER A 30 2.79 17.01 5.34
N GLY A 31 3.56 16.95 6.42
CA GLY A 31 4.14 18.12 7.09
C GLY A 31 5.19 18.82 6.22
N ALA A 32 5.81 19.86 6.80
CA ALA A 32 6.93 20.57 6.17
C ALA A 32 8.17 19.67 5.97
N ASP A 33 8.29 18.63 6.78
CA ASP A 33 9.31 17.59 6.72
C ASP A 33 9.03 16.51 5.65
N GLY A 34 7.87 16.57 5.00
CA GLY A 34 7.43 15.60 4.01
C GLY A 34 6.90 14.28 4.60
N LEU A 35 6.76 14.16 5.92
CA LEU A 35 6.34 12.92 6.56
C LEU A 35 4.82 12.77 6.59
N VAL A 36 4.37 11.51 6.41
CA VAL A 36 3.02 11.01 6.73
C VAL A 36 3.16 9.71 7.51
N SER A 37 2.21 9.40 8.39
CA SER A 37 2.25 8.17 9.18
C SER A 37 0.86 7.54 9.25
N PHE A 38 0.78 6.26 8.94
CA PHE A 38 -0.44 5.47 8.99
C PHE A 38 -0.28 4.30 9.95
N THR A 39 -1.30 4.04 10.76
CA THR A 39 -1.41 2.80 11.52
C THR A 39 -2.36 1.88 10.79
N SER A 40 -1.91 0.67 10.48
CA SER A 40 -2.65 -0.29 9.68
C SER A 40 -2.27 -1.72 10.08
N ILE A 41 -2.86 -2.70 9.42
CA ILE A 41 -2.39 -4.09 9.45
C ILE A 41 -1.34 -4.31 8.35
N TYR A 42 -0.65 -5.42 8.39
CA TYR A 42 0.10 -5.93 7.25
C TYR A 42 -0.92 -6.40 6.18
N PRO A 43 -0.85 -5.96 4.90
CA PRO A 43 -1.84 -6.38 3.92
C PRO A 43 -1.76 -7.88 3.62
N GLY A 44 -2.89 -8.49 3.37
CA GLY A 44 -2.98 -9.83 2.80
C GLY A 44 -2.58 -9.85 1.32
N TRP A 45 -2.92 -10.94 0.65
CA TRP A 45 -2.71 -11.13 -0.79
C TRP A 45 -4.01 -11.63 -1.43
N TYR A 46 -4.13 -11.46 -2.73
CA TYR A 46 -5.26 -11.97 -3.51
C TYR A 46 -4.76 -12.58 -4.83
N PRO A 47 -5.60 -13.26 -5.62
CA PRO A 47 -5.14 -13.98 -6.81
C PRO A 47 -4.28 -13.11 -7.73
N ALA A 48 -3.13 -13.64 -8.14
CA ALA A 48 -2.14 -13.03 -9.02
C ALA A 48 -1.43 -11.78 -8.46
N ARG A 49 -1.57 -11.46 -7.16
CA ARG A 49 -0.87 -10.34 -6.52
C ARG A 49 -0.20 -10.78 -5.22
N THR A 50 1.01 -10.28 -4.99
CA THR A 50 1.70 -10.41 -3.69
C THR A 50 1.22 -9.32 -2.70
N ASN A 51 1.69 -9.37 -1.45
CA ASN A 51 1.38 -8.36 -0.43
C ASN A 51 1.84 -6.97 -0.87
N HIS A 52 0.96 -5.99 -0.90
CA HIS A 52 1.29 -4.62 -1.31
C HIS A 52 0.34 -3.58 -0.71
N VAL A 53 0.81 -2.36 -0.67
CA VAL A 53 0.01 -1.16 -0.36
C VAL A 53 -0.08 -0.32 -1.62
N HIS A 54 -1.28 0.07 -2.01
CA HIS A 54 -1.46 1.09 -3.04
C HIS A 54 -1.15 2.47 -2.48
N ILE A 55 -0.53 3.31 -3.29
CA ILE A 55 -0.23 4.70 -2.95
C ILE A 55 -0.61 5.62 -4.11
N LYS A 56 -1.23 6.75 -3.77
CA LYS A 56 -1.33 7.94 -4.64
C LYS A 56 -0.82 9.16 -3.90
N VAL A 57 -0.10 9.99 -4.61
CA VAL A 57 0.34 11.29 -4.10
C VAL A 57 -0.33 12.39 -4.92
N HIS A 58 -1.06 13.25 -4.23
CA HIS A 58 -1.78 14.37 -4.82
C HIS A 58 -1.10 15.68 -4.44
N ILE A 59 -1.00 16.60 -5.40
CA ILE A 59 -0.38 17.92 -5.24
C ILE A 59 -1.39 19.01 -5.58
N GLY A 60 -1.39 20.08 -4.80
CA GLY A 60 -2.14 21.33 -5.08
C GLY A 60 -3.63 21.31 -4.76
N GLY A 61 -4.14 20.24 -4.15
CA GLY A 61 -5.55 20.16 -3.72
C GLY A 61 -5.77 20.43 -2.25
N THR A 62 -7.01 20.20 -1.81
CA THR A 62 -7.46 20.34 -0.43
C THR A 62 -8.02 19.03 0.08
N VAL A 63 -7.61 18.63 1.28
CA VAL A 63 -8.16 17.49 2.02
C VAL A 63 -9.19 17.98 3.03
N SER A 64 -10.39 17.40 2.99
CA SER A 64 -11.43 17.54 4.00
C SER A 64 -11.92 16.14 4.38
N THR A 65 -13.19 15.81 4.17
CA THR A 65 -13.67 14.41 4.19
C THR A 65 -13.26 13.64 2.94
N THR A 66 -12.92 14.35 1.87
CA THR A 66 -12.41 13.84 0.61
C THR A 66 -11.28 14.75 0.11
N TYR A 67 -10.54 14.31 -0.91
CA TYR A 67 -9.58 15.14 -1.61
C TYR A 67 -10.24 15.79 -2.83
N SER A 68 -10.02 17.10 -3.02
CA SER A 68 -10.54 17.85 -4.16
C SER A 68 -9.51 18.82 -4.75
N GLY A 69 -9.57 19.00 -6.06
CA GLY A 69 -8.65 19.85 -6.81
C GLY A 69 -7.25 19.25 -6.97
N GLY A 70 -6.32 20.03 -7.50
CA GLY A 70 -4.95 19.59 -7.76
C GLY A 70 -4.85 18.48 -8.81
N HIS A 71 -3.77 17.68 -8.74
CA HIS A 71 -3.52 16.57 -9.66
C HIS A 71 -2.83 15.40 -8.93
N VAL A 72 -2.89 14.21 -9.55
CA VAL A 72 -2.12 13.04 -9.10
C VAL A 72 -0.72 13.13 -9.68
N SER A 73 0.28 13.22 -8.84
CA SER A 73 1.68 13.33 -9.23
C SER A 73 2.43 11.99 -9.14
N HIS A 74 1.89 11.02 -8.39
CA HIS A 74 2.43 9.67 -8.31
C HIS A 74 1.32 8.65 -8.06
N THR A 75 1.43 7.48 -8.69
CA THR A 75 0.62 6.30 -8.39
C THR A 75 1.51 5.07 -8.47
N GLY A 76 1.44 4.19 -7.49
CA GLY A 76 2.24 2.98 -7.47
C GLY A 76 1.82 1.99 -6.40
N ASN A 77 2.61 0.95 -6.23
CA ASN A 77 2.49 0.01 -5.13
C ASN A 77 3.78 0.00 -4.31
N LEU A 78 3.64 -0.06 -3.00
CA LEU A 78 4.71 -0.34 -2.06
C LEU A 78 4.66 -1.82 -1.69
N PHE A 79 5.80 -2.48 -1.73
CA PHE A 79 5.93 -3.90 -1.50
C PHE A 79 6.68 -4.19 -0.20
N PHE A 80 6.69 -5.45 0.17
CA PHE A 80 7.28 -5.93 1.42
C PHE A 80 8.38 -6.97 1.11
N PRO A 81 9.40 -7.12 1.97
CA PRO A 81 10.37 -8.20 1.84
C PRO A 81 9.68 -9.57 1.82
N GLU A 82 10.13 -10.44 0.95
CA GLU A 82 9.50 -11.73 0.71
C GLU A 82 9.52 -12.65 1.93
N ASP A 83 10.64 -12.70 2.66
CA ASP A 83 10.81 -13.47 3.88
C ASP A 83 9.86 -13.03 4.99
N ILE A 84 9.63 -11.73 5.13
CA ILE A 84 8.67 -11.17 6.09
C ILE A 84 7.24 -11.54 5.66
N SER A 85 6.89 -11.40 4.39
CA SER A 85 5.58 -11.81 3.87
C SER A 85 5.30 -13.29 4.12
N LEU A 86 6.30 -14.17 3.96
CA LEU A 86 6.22 -15.59 4.27
C LEU A 86 6.02 -15.86 5.78
N ALA A 87 6.64 -15.06 6.64
CA ALA A 87 6.48 -15.17 8.08
C ALA A 87 5.06 -14.72 8.51
N VAL A 88 4.58 -13.60 7.99
CA VAL A 88 3.22 -13.07 8.28
C VAL A 88 2.14 -14.03 7.77
N ALA A 89 2.33 -14.69 6.64
CA ALA A 89 1.36 -15.66 6.10
C ALA A 89 1.09 -16.84 7.06
N LYS A 90 1.93 -17.07 8.06
CA LYS A 90 1.76 -18.10 9.09
C LYS A 90 1.02 -17.60 10.34
N VAL A 91 0.78 -16.32 10.46
CA VAL A 91 0.01 -15.73 11.57
C VAL A 91 -1.46 -16.07 11.40
N ASP A 92 -2.16 -16.44 12.47
CA ASP A 92 -3.51 -17.01 12.48
C ASP A 92 -4.52 -16.24 11.61
N ALA A 93 -4.52 -14.92 11.66
CA ALA A 93 -5.42 -14.09 10.86
C ALA A 93 -5.24 -14.29 9.35
N TYR A 94 -3.99 -14.52 8.89
CA TYR A 94 -3.62 -14.68 7.48
C TYR A 94 -3.75 -16.11 6.97
N THR A 95 -3.72 -17.11 7.86
CA THR A 95 -3.91 -18.51 7.47
C THR A 95 -5.32 -18.78 6.96
N LYS A 96 -6.26 -17.88 7.19
CA LYS A 96 -7.63 -17.91 6.67
C LYS A 96 -7.75 -17.47 5.22
N ASN A 97 -6.69 -16.88 4.66
CA ASN A 97 -6.65 -16.50 3.26
C ASN A 97 -6.57 -17.75 2.38
N THR A 98 -7.57 -17.96 1.53
CA THR A 98 -7.66 -19.14 0.65
C THR A 98 -7.01 -18.92 -0.73
N ALA A 99 -6.63 -17.68 -1.06
CA ALA A 99 -5.96 -17.38 -2.32
C ALA A 99 -4.53 -17.96 -2.33
N THR A 100 -4.13 -18.51 -3.46
CA THR A 100 -2.74 -18.91 -3.65
C THR A 100 -1.83 -17.69 -3.65
N ARG A 101 -0.89 -17.65 -2.70
CA ARG A 101 0.10 -16.58 -2.64
C ARG A 101 1.12 -16.73 -3.75
N ILE A 102 1.47 -15.62 -4.40
CA ILE A 102 2.60 -15.54 -5.34
C ILE A 102 3.76 -14.76 -4.72
N THR A 103 4.96 -14.98 -5.23
CA THR A 103 6.16 -14.25 -4.81
C THR A 103 6.23 -12.85 -5.44
N LEU A 104 7.11 -11.99 -4.93
CA LEU A 104 7.39 -10.67 -5.53
C LEU A 104 7.69 -10.77 -7.03
N THR A 105 8.57 -11.69 -7.42
CA THR A 105 9.01 -11.81 -8.82
C THR A 105 7.94 -12.34 -9.76
N GLN A 106 6.88 -12.95 -9.23
CA GLN A 106 5.73 -13.42 -10.00
C GLN A 106 4.65 -12.33 -10.15
N ASP A 107 4.72 -11.27 -9.35
CA ASP A 107 3.76 -10.16 -9.43
C ASP A 107 4.10 -9.25 -10.62
N MET A 108 3.17 -9.15 -11.57
CA MET A 108 3.36 -8.34 -12.79
C MET A 108 3.53 -6.86 -12.49
N VAL A 109 2.86 -6.33 -11.47
CA VAL A 109 2.97 -4.91 -11.11
C VAL A 109 4.33 -4.62 -10.50
N TYR A 110 4.81 -5.49 -9.61
CA TYR A 110 6.17 -5.41 -9.09
C TYR A 110 7.20 -5.37 -10.23
N SER A 111 7.09 -6.28 -11.18
CA SER A 111 8.02 -6.37 -12.30
C SER A 111 7.93 -5.15 -13.22
N SER A 112 6.72 -4.64 -13.51
CA SER A 112 6.50 -3.55 -14.46
C SER A 112 6.90 -2.17 -13.91
N GLN A 113 6.86 -1.95 -12.60
CA GLN A 113 7.24 -0.68 -11.98
C GLN A 113 8.68 -0.63 -11.45
N ASN A 114 9.55 -1.58 -11.83
CA ASN A 114 10.89 -1.74 -11.25
C ASN A 114 10.83 -1.88 -9.72
N GLY A 115 10.01 -2.83 -9.25
CA GLY A 115 9.54 -2.96 -7.89
C GLY A 115 10.61 -3.08 -6.79
N ALA A 116 11.85 -3.41 -7.15
CA ALA A 116 12.96 -3.43 -6.18
C ALA A 116 13.14 -2.09 -5.45
N GLY A 117 12.90 -0.96 -6.14
CA GLY A 117 12.89 0.38 -5.55
C GLY A 117 11.64 0.70 -4.71
N SER A 118 10.64 -0.18 -4.70
CA SER A 118 9.36 -0.01 -4.00
C SER A 118 9.21 -0.95 -2.80
N ILE A 119 10.26 -1.68 -2.41
CA ILE A 119 10.25 -2.53 -1.22
C ILE A 119 10.49 -1.67 0.02
N MET A 120 9.54 -1.67 0.95
CA MET A 120 9.65 -0.94 2.20
C MET A 120 10.72 -1.54 3.12
N THR A 121 11.38 -0.69 3.90
CA THR A 121 12.21 -1.13 5.02
C THR A 121 11.31 -1.44 6.22
N LEU A 122 11.43 -2.65 6.79
CA LEU A 122 10.66 -3.09 7.93
C LEU A 122 11.54 -3.37 9.13
N THR A 123 11.09 -2.90 10.30
CA THR A 123 11.68 -3.23 11.60
C THR A 123 10.63 -3.94 12.45
N PRO A 124 10.89 -5.18 12.92
CA PRO A 124 9.92 -5.90 13.74
C PRO A 124 9.75 -5.21 15.11
N LYS A 125 8.50 -5.17 15.59
CA LYS A 125 8.19 -4.68 16.95
C LYS A 125 8.57 -5.69 18.04
N SER A 126 8.65 -6.98 17.68
CA SER A 126 9.14 -8.06 18.52
C SER A 126 10.00 -8.99 17.68
N ALA A 127 11.22 -9.26 18.14
CA ALA A 127 12.15 -10.12 17.41
C ALA A 127 11.60 -11.55 17.29
N GLY A 128 11.55 -12.07 16.06
CA GLY A 128 11.11 -13.43 15.77
C GLY A 128 9.60 -13.69 15.84
N ASP A 129 8.79 -12.67 16.18
CA ASP A 129 7.35 -12.82 16.28
C ASP A 129 6.61 -11.85 15.33
N PRO A 130 6.19 -12.30 14.14
CA PRO A 130 5.50 -11.47 13.17
C PRO A 130 4.10 -11.03 13.64
N SER A 131 3.50 -11.67 14.64
CA SER A 131 2.18 -11.31 15.15
C SER A 131 2.14 -9.96 15.86
N HIS A 132 3.28 -9.48 16.36
CA HIS A 132 3.42 -8.15 16.97
C HIS A 132 3.54 -7.02 15.93
N GLY A 133 3.71 -7.36 14.66
CA GLY A 133 3.78 -6.41 13.56
C GLY A 133 5.13 -5.72 13.41
N TYR A 134 5.15 -4.70 12.56
CA TYR A 134 6.36 -4.02 12.11
C TYR A 134 6.17 -2.50 12.10
N THR A 135 7.26 -1.78 12.20
CA THR A 135 7.35 -0.42 11.68
C THR A 135 7.87 -0.51 10.26
N ALA A 136 7.14 0.07 9.31
CA ALA A 136 7.52 0.12 7.90
C ALA A 136 7.83 1.56 7.49
N SER A 137 8.84 1.75 6.65
CA SER A 137 9.20 3.07 6.12
C SER A 137 9.59 2.99 4.64
N MET A 138 9.29 4.07 3.91
CA MET A 138 9.66 4.27 2.52
C MET A 138 9.81 5.76 2.23
N THR A 139 10.80 6.13 1.46
CA THR A 139 10.91 7.47 0.87
C THR A 139 10.44 7.40 -0.58
N VAL A 140 9.39 8.16 -0.90
CA VAL A 140 8.85 8.25 -2.25
C VAL A 140 9.26 9.58 -2.87
N GLY A 141 10.06 9.52 -3.93
CA GLY A 141 10.38 10.70 -4.74
C GLY A 141 9.20 11.09 -5.62
N VAL A 142 8.81 12.35 -5.59
CA VAL A 142 7.67 12.88 -6.35
C VAL A 142 8.09 14.11 -7.12
N ASP A 143 7.81 14.14 -8.42
CA ASP A 143 7.88 15.37 -9.21
C ASP A 143 6.54 16.11 -9.08
N PRO A 144 6.50 17.26 -8.39
CA PRO A 144 5.25 17.97 -8.14
C PRO A 144 4.61 18.57 -9.40
N THR A 145 5.33 18.60 -10.51
CA THR A 145 4.83 19.11 -11.81
C THR A 145 4.35 18.00 -12.73
N ALA A 146 4.72 16.75 -12.44
CA ALA A 146 4.31 15.60 -13.26
C ALA A 146 2.85 15.21 -13.03
N THR A 147 2.21 14.78 -14.11
CA THR A 147 0.90 14.12 -14.07
C THR A 147 1.02 12.81 -14.84
N PRO A 148 1.62 11.78 -14.24
CA PRO A 148 1.89 10.53 -14.91
C PRO A 148 0.60 9.82 -15.31
N THR A 149 0.65 9.09 -16.43
CA THR A 149 -0.44 8.19 -16.82
C THR A 149 -0.60 7.09 -15.76
N LEU A 150 -1.82 6.86 -15.30
CA LEU A 150 -2.12 5.82 -14.33
C LEU A 150 -1.81 4.45 -14.94
N ILE A 151 -0.84 3.73 -14.39
CA ILE A 151 -0.52 2.37 -14.81
C ILE A 151 -1.33 1.41 -13.92
N GLY A 152 -2.19 0.61 -14.55
CA GLY A 152 -2.76 -0.58 -13.93
C GLY A 152 -3.74 -0.37 -12.79
N VAL A 153 -4.51 0.70 -12.77
CA VAL A 153 -5.70 0.77 -11.91
C VAL A 153 -6.87 0.13 -12.63
N ALA A 154 -6.94 -1.20 -12.59
CA ALA A 154 -8.18 -1.89 -12.90
C ALA A 154 -9.15 -1.59 -11.76
N GLY A 155 -10.13 -0.73 -12.02
CA GLY A 155 -11.20 -0.38 -11.09
C GLY A 155 -11.35 1.13 -10.94
N THR A 156 -11.96 1.78 -11.93
CA THR A 156 -12.69 3.03 -11.72
C THR A 156 -13.89 2.69 -10.84
N VAL A 157 -13.81 3.02 -9.57
CA VAL A 157 -15.02 3.11 -8.74
C VAL A 157 -15.57 4.50 -9.00
N THR A 158 -16.65 4.56 -9.79
CA THR A 158 -17.52 5.73 -9.95
C THR A 158 -18.33 5.97 -8.68
#